data_9ad167b3e45d9fa8f889952eb875e548
#
_entry.id   9ad167b3e45d9fa8f889952eb875e548
#
_cell.length_a   1.000
_cell.length_b   1.000
_cell.length_c   1.000
_cell.angle_alpha   90.00
_cell.angle_beta   90.00
_cell.angle_gamma   90.00
#
_symmetry.space_group_name_H-M   'P 1'
#
loop_
_entity.id
_entity.type
_entity.pdbx_description
1 polymer ?
#
loop_
_entity_poly.entity_id
_entity_poly.type
_entity_poly.pdbx_seq_one_letter_code
_entity_poly.pdbx_strand_id
1 'polypeptide(L)'
;MLNVITTFTTKQREREIKSERTLLRGISIKMLQESVRRHFGYIKIQGGTFMQEGFDEACFDVAIEAYLLGGKVSKFGHEGEGEERVKQRCNSELKHFIDTLYNFWLYWAEVGVTQPVDDSFYHSCEHFVETWWEEGYQQGMKRLKLRLH
;
A
#
# COMPACT_ATOMS: atom_id res chain seq x y z
N MET A 1 38.31 5.10 3.53
CA MET A 1 37.13 5.81 4.04
C MET A 1 35.91 5.62 3.17
N LEU A 2 35.98 5.87 1.88
CA LEU A 2 34.90 5.66 0.96
C LEU A 2 34.36 4.22 0.98
N ASN A 3 35.24 3.25 1.08
CA ASN A 3 34.86 1.82 1.13
C ASN A 3 34.02 1.47 2.37
N VAL A 4 34.31 2.09 3.51
CA VAL A 4 33.57 1.84 4.76
C VAL A 4 32.13 2.38 4.65
N ILE A 5 31.95 3.57 4.12
CA ILE A 5 30.65 4.20 3.93
C ILE A 5 29.82 3.40 2.93
N THR A 6 30.42 3.00 1.81
CA THR A 6 29.76 2.21 0.77
C THR A 6 29.32 0.85 1.33
N THR A 7 30.16 0.19 2.13
CA THR A 7 29.83 -1.09 2.76
C THR A 7 28.67 -0.96 3.74
N PHE A 8 28.66 0.10 4.54
CA PHE A 8 27.57 0.35 5.50
C PHE A 8 26.24 0.57 4.77
N THR A 9 26.24 1.42 3.76
CA THR A 9 25.06 1.70 2.93
C THR A 9 24.55 0.44 2.24
N THR A 10 25.46 -0.38 1.70
CA THR A 10 25.12 -1.65 1.05
C THR A 10 24.46 -2.61 2.03
N LYS A 11 25.02 -2.76 3.23
CA LYS A 11 24.46 -3.62 4.28
C LYS A 11 23.09 -3.16 4.73
N GLN A 12 22.89 -1.85 4.88
CA GLN A 12 21.61 -1.28 5.26
C GLN A 12 20.56 -1.57 4.19
N ARG A 13 20.91 -1.38 2.92
CA ARG A 13 20.04 -1.66 1.79
C ARG A 13 19.66 -3.15 1.72
N GLU A 14 20.62 -4.03 1.95
CA GLU A 14 20.38 -5.47 1.99
C GLU A 14 19.39 -5.84 3.10
N ARG A 15 19.50 -5.22 4.27
CA ARG A 15 18.56 -5.43 5.38
C ARG A 15 17.16 -4.97 5.02
N GLU A 16 17.04 -3.82 4.36
CA GLU A 16 15.76 -3.30 3.91
C GLU A 16 15.10 -4.23 2.89
N ILE A 17 15.86 -4.69 1.90
CA ILE A 17 15.38 -5.63 0.89
C ILE A 17 14.93 -6.94 1.54
N LYS A 18 15.69 -7.45 2.48
CA LYS A 18 15.36 -8.68 3.19
C LYS A 18 14.06 -8.51 4.01
N SER A 19 13.91 -7.37 4.68
CA SER A 19 12.72 -7.03 5.44
C SER A 19 11.50 -6.96 4.54
N GLU A 20 11.59 -6.27 3.40
CA GLU A 20 10.52 -6.17 2.43
C GLU A 20 10.11 -7.53 1.88
N ARG A 21 11.08 -8.37 1.51
CA ARG A 21 10.79 -9.72 1.02
C ARG A 21 10.04 -10.56 2.05
N THR A 22 10.41 -10.44 3.31
CA THR A 22 9.74 -11.19 4.37
C THR A 22 8.31 -10.69 4.57
N LEU A 23 8.09 -9.38 4.51
CA LEU A 23 6.74 -8.81 4.59
C LEU A 23 5.88 -9.27 3.42
N LEU A 24 6.44 -9.27 2.21
CA LEU A 24 5.72 -9.66 0.99
C LEU A 24 5.24 -11.11 1.02
N ARG A 25 5.89 -11.98 1.78
CA ARG A 25 5.43 -13.37 1.96
C ARG A 25 4.06 -13.46 2.63
N GLY A 26 3.64 -12.42 3.32
CA GLY A 26 2.32 -12.34 3.96
C GLY A 26 1.19 -11.94 3.03
N ILE A 27 1.50 -11.61 1.77
CA ILE A 27 0.49 -11.18 0.79
C ILE A 27 0.39 -12.23 -0.33
N SER A 28 -0.84 -12.59 -0.69
CA SER A 28 -1.11 -13.41 -1.87
C SER A 28 -1.93 -12.63 -2.89
N ILE A 29 -1.86 -13.03 -4.15
CA ILE A 29 -2.67 -12.44 -5.22
C ILE A 29 -4.16 -12.57 -4.88
N LYS A 30 -4.56 -13.69 -4.30
CA LYS A 30 -5.94 -13.92 -3.88
C LYS A 30 -6.41 -12.89 -2.86
N MET A 31 -5.58 -12.57 -1.86
CA MET A 31 -5.89 -11.54 -0.87
C MET A 31 -6.07 -10.18 -1.52
N LEU A 32 -5.20 -9.83 -2.48
CA LEU A 32 -5.30 -8.57 -3.22
C LEU A 32 -6.59 -8.52 -4.02
N GLN A 33 -6.92 -9.57 -4.74
CA GLN A 33 -8.15 -9.66 -5.55
C GLN A 33 -9.40 -9.53 -4.67
N GLU A 34 -9.43 -10.20 -3.55
CA GLU A 34 -10.56 -10.12 -2.61
C GLU A 34 -10.71 -8.71 -2.03
N SER A 35 -9.60 -8.05 -1.71
CA SER A 35 -9.61 -6.69 -1.20
C SER A 35 -10.15 -5.70 -2.22
N VAL A 36 -9.71 -5.82 -3.48
CA VAL A 36 -10.22 -4.97 -4.57
C VAL A 36 -11.73 -5.17 -4.73
N ARG A 37 -12.18 -6.41 -4.72
CA ARG A 37 -13.60 -6.74 -4.84
C ARG A 37 -14.40 -6.14 -3.67
N ARG A 38 -13.87 -6.23 -2.45
CA ARG A 38 -14.54 -5.72 -1.26
C ARG A 38 -14.70 -4.20 -1.29
N HIS A 39 -13.69 -3.49 -1.75
CA HIS A 39 -13.68 -2.03 -1.73
C HIS A 39 -14.31 -1.42 -2.99
N PHE A 40 -14.19 -2.06 -4.14
CA PHE A 40 -14.57 -1.50 -5.44
C PHE A 40 -15.56 -2.36 -6.22
N GLY A 41 -16.06 -3.46 -5.63
CA GLY A 41 -16.97 -4.37 -6.32
C GLY A 41 -18.33 -3.76 -6.69
N TYR A 42 -18.70 -2.65 -6.06
CA TYR A 42 -19.94 -1.96 -6.37
C TYR A 42 -19.87 -1.15 -7.66
N ILE A 43 -18.69 -0.96 -8.22
CA ILE A 43 -18.46 -0.14 -9.41
C ILE A 43 -18.52 -1.05 -10.63
N LYS A 44 -19.35 -0.69 -11.62
CA LYS A 44 -19.37 -1.37 -12.89
C LYS A 44 -18.34 -0.75 -13.81
N ILE A 45 -17.33 -1.53 -14.15
CA ILE A 45 -16.29 -1.06 -15.07
C ILE A 45 -16.77 -1.34 -16.49
N GLN A 46 -17.03 -0.26 -17.23
CA GLN A 46 -17.30 -0.31 -18.67
C GLN A 46 -15.96 -0.31 -19.39
N GLY A 47 -15.90 -0.95 -20.53
CA GLY A 47 -14.65 -1.08 -21.30
C GLY A 47 -14.02 -2.47 -21.24
N GLY A 48 -14.71 -3.42 -20.62
CA GLY A 48 -14.37 -4.83 -20.67
C GLY A 48 -13.18 -5.23 -19.82
N THR A 49 -12.62 -6.39 -20.14
CA THR A 49 -11.56 -7.05 -19.41
C THR A 49 -10.29 -6.20 -19.29
N PHE A 50 -9.95 -5.47 -20.37
CA PHE A 50 -8.75 -4.64 -20.40
C PHE A 50 -8.77 -3.56 -19.30
N MET A 51 -9.89 -2.88 -19.15
CA MET A 51 -10.03 -1.83 -18.12
C MET A 51 -10.04 -2.42 -16.72
N GLN A 52 -10.69 -3.56 -16.54
CA GLN A 52 -10.72 -4.24 -15.24
C GLN A 52 -9.31 -4.65 -14.83
N GLU A 53 -8.54 -5.24 -15.74
CA GLU A 53 -7.17 -5.65 -15.45
C GLU A 53 -6.26 -4.47 -15.14
N GLY A 54 -6.40 -3.37 -15.89
CA GLY A 54 -5.62 -2.16 -15.65
C GLY A 54 -5.90 -1.55 -14.28
N PHE A 55 -7.16 -1.50 -13.88
CA PHE A 55 -7.55 -1.02 -12.56
C PHE A 55 -7.06 -1.95 -11.46
N ASP A 56 -7.20 -3.26 -11.65
CA ASP A 56 -6.73 -4.25 -10.68
C ASP A 56 -5.22 -4.12 -10.48
N GLU A 57 -4.45 -3.98 -11.54
CA GLU A 57 -3.00 -3.79 -11.45
C GLU A 57 -2.63 -2.53 -10.68
N ALA A 58 -3.32 -1.42 -10.95
CA ALA A 58 -3.09 -0.17 -10.23
C ALA A 58 -3.38 -0.34 -8.74
N CYS A 59 -4.47 -1.04 -8.40
CA CYS A 59 -4.82 -1.34 -7.02
C CYS A 59 -3.78 -2.23 -6.34
N PHE A 60 -3.30 -3.26 -7.04
CA PHE A 60 -2.30 -4.17 -6.48
C PHE A 60 -0.99 -3.42 -6.18
N ASP A 61 -0.53 -2.60 -7.11
CA ASP A 61 0.69 -1.82 -6.91
C ASP A 61 0.57 -0.89 -5.70
N VAL A 62 -0.54 -0.18 -5.59
CA VAL A 62 -0.78 0.74 -4.48
C VAL A 62 -0.91 -0.03 -3.15
N ALA A 63 -1.61 -1.15 -3.15
CA ALA A 63 -1.77 -1.99 -1.96
C ALA A 63 -0.42 -2.48 -1.44
N ILE A 64 0.43 -2.96 -2.33
CA ILE A 64 1.77 -3.45 -1.97
C ILE A 64 2.60 -2.31 -1.40
N GLU A 65 2.60 -1.14 -2.04
CA GLU A 65 3.35 0.02 -1.55
C GLU A 65 2.86 0.49 -0.17
N ALA A 66 1.54 0.55 0.03
CA ALA A 66 0.96 0.93 1.32
C ALA A 66 1.32 -0.08 2.41
N TYR A 67 1.26 -1.37 2.07
CA TYR A 67 1.61 -2.46 2.97
C TYR A 67 3.09 -2.38 3.40
N LEU A 68 3.98 -2.19 2.43
CA LEU A 68 5.41 -2.08 2.71
C LEU A 68 5.72 -0.84 3.56
N LEU A 69 5.04 0.26 3.29
CA LEU A 69 5.21 1.49 4.08
C LEU A 69 4.78 1.27 5.53
N GLY A 70 3.63 0.65 5.74
CA GLY A 70 3.15 0.34 7.10
C GLY A 70 4.14 -0.56 7.84
N GLY A 71 4.65 -1.58 7.18
CA GLY A 71 5.65 -2.47 7.74
C GLY A 71 6.95 -1.75 8.08
N LYS A 72 7.39 -0.84 7.22
CA LYS A 72 8.62 -0.08 7.43
C LYS A 72 8.53 0.81 8.67
N VAL A 73 7.41 1.50 8.86
CA VAL A 73 7.25 2.46 9.99
C VAL A 73 6.77 1.80 11.28
N SER A 74 6.51 0.50 11.26
CA SER A 74 6.08 -0.23 12.46
C SER A 74 7.10 -0.14 13.59
N LYS A 75 8.38 0.07 13.27
CA LYS A 75 9.43 0.25 14.27
C LYS A 75 9.12 1.39 15.24
N PHE A 76 8.51 2.47 14.77
CA PHE A 76 8.14 3.59 15.63
C PHE A 76 7.06 3.19 16.64
N GLY A 77 6.08 2.37 16.21
CA GLY A 77 5.08 1.83 17.11
C GLY A 77 5.69 0.87 18.13
N HIS A 78 6.65 0.06 17.70
CA HIS A 78 7.36 -0.86 18.58
C HIS A 78 8.17 -0.09 19.65
N GLU A 79 8.67 1.09 19.30
CA GLU A 79 9.39 1.98 20.22
C GLU A 79 8.47 2.75 21.17
N GLY A 80 7.16 2.61 21.03
CA GLY A 80 6.17 3.19 21.94
C GLY A 80 5.31 4.30 21.37
N GLU A 81 5.50 4.68 20.10
CA GLU A 81 4.68 5.69 19.47
C GLU A 81 3.29 5.14 19.14
N GLY A 82 2.24 5.92 19.34
CA GLY A 82 0.88 5.49 19.02
C GLY A 82 0.66 5.30 17.52
N GLU A 83 -0.19 4.34 17.13
CA GLU A 83 -0.47 4.00 15.73
C GLU A 83 -0.92 5.22 14.92
N GLU A 84 -1.82 6.03 15.47
CA GLU A 84 -2.31 7.24 14.81
C GLU A 84 -1.18 8.21 14.49
N ARG A 85 -0.24 8.36 15.41
CA ARG A 85 0.89 9.25 15.23
C ARG A 85 1.86 8.72 14.17
N VAL A 86 2.08 7.40 14.17
CA VAL A 86 2.90 6.75 13.14
C VAL A 86 2.25 6.94 11.76
N LYS A 87 0.93 6.78 11.68
CA LYS A 87 0.18 6.97 10.44
C LYS A 87 0.31 8.43 9.93
N GLN A 88 0.27 9.40 10.83
CA GLN A 88 0.45 10.82 10.47
C GLN A 88 1.82 11.08 9.83
N ARG A 89 2.85 10.35 10.20
CA ARG A 89 4.16 10.44 9.56
C ARG A 89 4.11 10.07 8.08
N CYS A 90 3.12 9.26 7.69
CA CYS A 90 2.94 8.76 6.33
C CYS A 90 1.91 9.54 5.53
N ASN A 91 1.39 10.66 6.03
CA ASN A 91 0.30 11.39 5.38
C ASN A 91 0.58 11.72 3.92
N SER A 92 1.77 12.18 3.59
CA SER A 92 2.13 12.53 2.21
C SER A 92 2.09 11.32 1.29
N GLU A 93 2.68 10.22 1.73
CA GLU A 93 2.73 8.99 0.95
C GLU A 93 1.36 8.37 0.78
N LEU A 94 0.57 8.34 1.85
CA LEU A 94 -0.80 7.80 1.81
C LEU A 94 -1.67 8.63 0.86
N LYS A 95 -1.57 9.94 0.94
CA LYS A 95 -2.31 10.82 0.02
C LYS A 95 -1.91 10.56 -1.42
N HIS A 96 -0.62 10.38 -1.68
CA HIS A 96 -0.12 10.07 -3.02
C HIS A 96 -0.72 8.76 -3.54
N PHE A 97 -0.78 7.73 -2.73
CA PHE A 97 -1.36 6.44 -3.11
C PHE A 97 -2.86 6.56 -3.41
N ILE A 98 -3.58 7.31 -2.57
CA ILE A 98 -5.02 7.54 -2.76
C ILE A 98 -5.26 8.30 -4.07
N ASP A 99 -4.49 9.37 -4.28
CA ASP A 99 -4.62 10.19 -5.48
C ASP A 99 -4.25 9.42 -6.75
N THR A 100 -3.30 8.50 -6.66
CA THR A 100 -2.92 7.64 -7.80
C THR A 100 -4.12 6.81 -8.28
N LEU A 101 -4.86 6.18 -7.36
CA LEU A 101 -6.04 5.40 -7.71
C LEU A 101 -7.18 6.29 -8.22
N TYR A 102 -7.42 7.39 -7.53
CA TYR A 102 -8.48 8.31 -7.88
C TYR A 102 -8.25 8.92 -9.27
N ASN A 103 -7.02 9.38 -9.53
CA ASN A 103 -6.67 9.99 -10.81
C ASN A 103 -6.67 9.00 -11.97
N PHE A 104 -6.32 7.74 -11.72
CA PHE A 104 -6.43 6.69 -12.72
C PHE A 104 -7.85 6.59 -13.23
N TRP A 105 -8.81 6.50 -12.32
CA TRP A 105 -10.22 6.38 -12.67
C TRP A 105 -10.75 7.66 -13.31
N LEU A 106 -10.38 8.81 -12.78
CA LEU A 106 -10.81 10.11 -13.28
C LEU A 106 -10.39 10.32 -14.73
N TYR A 107 -9.16 9.95 -15.06
CA TYR A 107 -8.67 10.02 -16.43
C TYR A 107 -9.57 9.23 -17.39
N TRP A 108 -9.89 7.99 -17.06
CA TRP A 108 -10.71 7.13 -17.89
C TRP A 108 -12.17 7.58 -17.94
N ALA A 109 -12.66 8.22 -16.90
CA ALA A 109 -13.99 8.82 -16.89
C ALA A 109 -14.06 10.02 -17.84
N GLU A 110 -13.02 10.85 -17.87
CA GLU A 110 -12.96 12.01 -18.77
C GLU A 110 -12.95 11.59 -20.25
N VAL A 111 -12.30 10.48 -20.59
CA VAL A 111 -12.32 9.97 -21.95
C VAL A 111 -13.55 9.11 -22.27
N GLY A 112 -14.50 9.01 -21.35
CA GLY A 112 -15.78 8.35 -21.58
C GLY A 112 -15.78 6.83 -21.47
N VAL A 113 -14.72 6.24 -20.94
CA VAL A 113 -14.58 4.79 -20.81
C VAL A 113 -15.19 4.26 -19.52
N THR A 114 -15.15 5.06 -18.45
CA THR A 114 -15.73 4.70 -17.16
C THR A 114 -16.78 5.72 -16.76
N GLN A 115 -17.61 5.37 -15.76
CA GLN A 115 -18.58 6.30 -15.21
C GLN A 115 -17.89 7.42 -14.43
N PRO A 116 -18.49 8.64 -14.40
CA PRO A 116 -17.99 9.70 -13.52
C PRO A 116 -17.94 9.23 -12.08
N VAL A 117 -16.91 9.63 -11.35
CA VAL A 117 -16.72 9.27 -9.95
C VAL A 117 -17.35 10.33 -9.05
N ASP A 118 -17.83 9.89 -7.90
CA ASP A 118 -18.35 10.74 -6.85
C ASP A 118 -17.45 10.70 -5.61
N ASP A 119 -17.83 11.40 -4.56
CA ASP A 119 -17.08 11.45 -3.31
C ASP A 119 -16.94 10.07 -2.67
N SER A 120 -17.92 9.18 -2.88
CA SER A 120 -17.85 7.84 -2.30
C SER A 120 -16.73 7.01 -2.90
N PHE A 121 -16.40 7.22 -4.18
CA PHE A 121 -15.26 6.55 -4.79
C PHE A 121 -13.93 7.01 -4.16
N TYR A 122 -13.79 8.30 -3.89
CA TYR A 122 -12.58 8.79 -3.20
C TYR A 122 -12.43 8.15 -1.82
N HIS A 123 -13.54 8.04 -1.09
CA HIS A 123 -13.53 7.37 0.22
C HIS A 123 -13.19 5.89 0.12
N SER A 124 -13.63 5.22 -0.95
CA SER A 124 -13.23 3.82 -1.20
C SER A 124 -11.73 3.70 -1.43
N CYS A 125 -11.15 4.61 -2.21
CA CYS A 125 -9.70 4.65 -2.43
C CYS A 125 -8.95 4.86 -1.12
N GLU A 126 -9.39 5.82 -0.32
CA GLU A 126 -8.81 6.13 0.98
C GLU A 126 -8.86 4.92 1.91
N HIS A 127 -10.04 4.30 2.02
CA HIS A 127 -10.22 3.13 2.88
C HIS A 127 -9.37 1.95 2.42
N PHE A 128 -9.27 1.72 1.11
CA PHE A 128 -8.44 0.66 0.55
C PHE A 128 -6.97 0.85 0.91
N VAL A 129 -6.43 2.05 0.70
CA VAL A 129 -5.03 2.37 0.99
C VAL A 129 -4.74 2.25 2.49
N GLU A 130 -5.62 2.79 3.32
CA GLU A 130 -5.45 2.74 4.78
C GLU A 130 -5.51 1.31 5.30
N THR A 131 -6.40 0.48 4.76
CA THR A 131 -6.51 -0.93 5.15
C THR A 131 -5.20 -1.67 4.90
N TRP A 132 -4.58 -1.46 3.74
CA TRP A 132 -3.33 -2.12 3.40
C TRP A 132 -2.16 -1.59 4.22
N TRP A 133 -2.13 -0.28 4.50
CA TRP A 133 -1.13 0.29 5.39
C TRP A 133 -1.24 -0.32 6.79
N GLU A 134 -2.44 -0.42 7.33
CA GLU A 134 -2.68 -1.01 8.66
C GLU A 134 -2.27 -2.47 8.70
N GLU A 135 -2.57 -3.22 7.66
CA GLU A 135 -2.16 -4.62 7.57
C GLU A 135 -0.64 -4.75 7.59
N GLY A 136 0.05 -3.92 6.83
CA GLY A 136 1.52 -3.90 6.83
C GLY A 136 2.09 -3.50 8.18
N TYR A 137 1.49 -2.50 8.81
CA TYR A 137 1.89 -2.05 10.15
C TYR A 137 1.77 -3.17 11.17
N GLN A 138 0.66 -3.89 11.17
CA GLN A 138 0.43 -5.01 12.10
C GLN A 138 1.40 -6.16 11.86
N GLN A 139 1.67 -6.48 10.60
CA GLN A 139 2.63 -7.53 10.28
C GLN A 139 4.05 -7.14 10.69
N GLY A 140 4.42 -5.89 10.49
CA GLY A 140 5.70 -5.36 10.92
C GLY A 140 5.86 -5.41 12.45
N MET A 141 4.83 -5.01 13.18
CA MET A 141 4.81 -5.07 14.65
C MET A 141 4.98 -6.50 15.16
N LYS A 142 4.26 -7.46 14.55
CA LYS A 142 4.37 -8.88 14.91
C LYS A 142 5.80 -9.38 14.76
N ARG A 143 6.44 -9.04 13.66
CA ARG A 143 7.82 -9.47 13.39
C ARG A 143 8.80 -8.91 14.41
N LEU A 144 8.65 -7.65 14.76
CA LEU A 144 9.53 -7.01 15.74
C LEU A 144 9.37 -7.64 17.11
N LYS A 145 8.15 -7.96 17.51
CA LYS A 145 7.88 -8.66 18.77
C LYS A 145 8.48 -10.05 18.80
N LEU A 146 8.41 -10.78 17.70
CA LEU A 146 8.97 -12.14 17.60
C LEU A 146 10.51 -12.14 17.64
N ARG A 147 11.15 -11.10 17.11
CA ARG A 147 12.61 -10.98 17.13
C ARG A 147 13.18 -10.79 18.53
N LEU A 148 12.41 -10.23 19.45
CA LEU A 148 12.85 -9.95 20.81
C LEU A 148 12.68 -11.15 21.73
N HIS A 149 12.10 -12.20 21.22
CA HIS A 149 11.96 -13.48 21.91
C HIS A 149 12.85 -14.53 21.27
#